data_caa7febcb02556f3404e3174ad772b45
#
_entry.id   caa7febcb02556f3404e3174ad772b45
#
_cell.length_a   1.000
_cell.length_b   1.000
_cell.length_c   1.000
_cell.angle_alpha   90.00
_cell.angle_beta   90.00
_cell.angle_gamma   90.00
#
_symmetry.space_group_name_H-M   'P 1'
#
loop_
_entity.id
_entity.type
_entity.pdbx_description
1 polymer ?
#
loop_
_entity_poly.entity_id
_entity_poly.type
_entity_poly.pdbx_seq_one_letter_code
_entity_poly.pdbx_strand_id
1 'polypeptide(L)'
;VNGATSIHNLQIVENNSDNTYKHTGSWDDEGQEYLESVPVELIRGAVCNPCLIIDGTSVEFNQVGLDKKNNTQTVLSVSKEDIVKETVVYDDSYTIEHKFKNLPDKNIILVWDSGLLPSEKLIKDDLSYFSVYAQNQQSYEEEFLTSVNGQESFTFDDNVGWAGLKSKYFIKSITNHDYNNLKAKKVVFNVNPSKVIDGAQTVNVNMECHYGYQDLKGGSLQVSSYVGPIDMKHLNQEENKHLSQLFGFGWFVIGYLGMAVMWLLTTLYSIIPNYGVVCILFAFIIRLFTGPLTKKSFLSNQKMQAIQPKLKKIQEKYKDDTGKLNQEIMGLYQKEGVNPLGGCLPILIQMPLLIALFQVFRKTIEFRGASFLPFWITDLSQPDVIIQFEFLKNIWGINYFFGHGIALLPIIMGVVMFLNMKMTATNNINPSQASTMYIMNGFFILLFNTFPSGLNLYYTVYNILNFLQQKKLQKINS
;
A
#
# COMPACT_ATOMS: atom_id res chain seq x y z
N VAL A 1 -2.74 9.79 -26.15
CA VAL A 1 -1.96 9.23 -27.27
C VAL A 1 -2.08 10.20 -28.43
N ASN A 2 -1.14 11.10 -28.59
CA ASN A 2 -1.14 12.10 -29.67
C ASN A 2 -0.63 11.44 -30.92
N GLY A 3 -1.46 10.74 -31.72
CA GLY A 3 -1.14 10.26 -33.07
C GLY A 3 0.26 9.66 -33.29
N ALA A 4 0.95 9.44 -32.18
CA ALA A 4 2.35 9.08 -32.13
C ALA A 4 2.51 7.57 -32.19
N THR A 5 3.62 7.18 -32.76
CA THR A 5 4.05 5.78 -32.81
C THR A 5 4.42 5.19 -31.47
N SER A 6 4.39 6.03 -30.40
CA SER A 6 4.70 5.64 -29.01
C SER A 6 3.92 6.48 -28.00
N ILE A 7 3.86 6.01 -26.75
CA ILE A 7 3.23 6.72 -25.64
C ILE A 7 4.26 7.67 -25.02
N HIS A 8 4.08 8.98 -25.20
CA HIS A 8 4.99 9.99 -24.65
C HIS A 8 4.56 10.44 -23.25
N ASN A 9 3.27 10.72 -23.06
CA ASN A 9 2.69 11.11 -21.79
C ASN A 9 1.44 10.28 -21.53
N LEU A 10 1.22 9.88 -20.29
CA LEU A 10 0.04 9.14 -19.90
C LEU A 10 -0.48 9.64 -18.56
N GLN A 11 -1.74 10.05 -18.58
CA GLN A 11 -2.49 10.47 -17.39
C GLN A 11 -3.68 9.54 -17.17
N ILE A 12 -4.04 9.33 -15.90
CA ILE A 12 -5.23 8.58 -15.51
C ILE A 12 -6.43 9.52 -15.47
N VAL A 13 -7.40 9.32 -16.35
CA VAL A 13 -8.56 10.20 -16.56
C VAL A 13 -9.87 9.45 -16.29
N GLU A 14 -9.95 8.66 -15.25
CA GLU A 14 -11.21 8.05 -14.80
C GLU A 14 -12.04 9.11 -14.04
N ASN A 15 -13.27 9.35 -14.49
CA ASN A 15 -14.14 10.35 -13.89
C ASN A 15 -15.13 9.75 -12.88
N ASN A 16 -15.43 10.51 -11.84
CA ASN A 16 -16.54 10.27 -10.94
C ASN A 16 -17.88 10.62 -11.64
N SER A 17 -18.99 10.28 -11.02
CA SER A 17 -20.34 10.61 -11.51
C SER A 17 -20.63 12.13 -11.65
N ASP A 18 -19.86 12.97 -10.97
CA ASP A 18 -19.93 14.44 -11.01
C ASP A 18 -18.95 15.08 -12.02
N ASN A 19 -18.32 14.28 -12.89
CA ASN A 19 -17.29 14.68 -13.85
C ASN A 19 -15.97 15.20 -13.22
N THR A 20 -15.74 15.01 -11.94
CA THR A 20 -14.41 15.21 -11.34
C THR A 20 -13.51 14.00 -11.60
N TYR A 21 -12.20 14.21 -11.62
CA TYR A 21 -11.26 13.10 -11.76
C TYR A 21 -11.26 12.22 -10.52
N LYS A 22 -11.31 10.91 -10.71
CA LYS A 22 -11.30 9.93 -9.62
C LYS A 22 -9.93 9.83 -8.95
N HIS A 23 -8.87 9.90 -9.75
CA HIS A 23 -7.50 9.86 -9.26
C HIS A 23 -6.81 11.18 -9.62
N THR A 24 -6.52 11.99 -8.60
CA THR A 24 -5.88 13.29 -8.76
C THR A 24 -4.58 13.37 -7.97
N GLY A 25 -3.73 14.31 -8.35
CA GLY A 25 -2.47 14.62 -7.70
C GLY A 25 -1.26 14.17 -8.50
N SER A 26 -0.45 15.14 -8.89
CA SER A 26 0.81 14.95 -9.60
C SER A 26 1.81 16.02 -9.22
N TRP A 27 3.09 15.73 -9.32
CA TRP A 27 4.14 16.73 -9.23
C TRP A 27 4.25 17.51 -10.54
N ASP A 28 4.55 18.80 -10.43
CA ASP A 28 4.82 19.65 -11.60
C ASP A 28 6.03 19.16 -12.41
N ASP A 29 6.32 19.81 -13.55
CA ASP A 29 7.41 19.40 -14.44
C ASP A 29 8.79 19.52 -13.79
N GLU A 30 8.93 20.41 -12.83
CA GLU A 30 10.18 20.66 -12.12
C GLU A 30 10.31 19.82 -10.84
N GLY A 31 9.20 19.23 -10.35
CA GLY A 31 9.13 18.47 -9.10
C GLY A 31 9.17 19.35 -7.86
N GLN A 32 8.69 20.61 -7.99
CA GLN A 32 8.71 21.60 -6.91
C GLN A 32 7.37 21.73 -6.21
N GLU A 33 6.25 21.54 -6.93
CA GLU A 33 4.91 21.69 -6.40
C GLU A 33 4.05 20.44 -6.67
N TYR A 34 3.30 20.01 -5.66
CA TYR A 34 2.33 18.93 -5.79
C TYR A 34 0.94 19.50 -6.11
N LEU A 35 0.45 19.22 -7.30
CA LEU A 35 -0.82 19.70 -7.84
C LEU A 35 -1.96 18.74 -7.47
N GLU A 36 -2.78 19.05 -6.47
CA GLU A 36 -3.79 18.15 -5.91
C GLU A 36 -5.00 17.91 -6.82
N SER A 37 -5.33 18.85 -7.72
CA SER A 37 -6.57 18.81 -8.52
C SER A 37 -6.38 18.36 -9.96
N VAL A 38 -5.17 18.04 -10.38
CA VAL A 38 -4.88 17.54 -11.73
C VAL A 38 -4.96 16.01 -11.78
N PRO A 39 -5.26 15.41 -12.95
CA PRO A 39 -5.18 13.96 -13.10
C PRO A 39 -3.79 13.41 -12.77
N VAL A 40 -3.74 12.19 -12.21
CA VAL A 40 -2.46 11.53 -11.96
C VAL A 40 -1.74 11.29 -13.28
N GLU A 41 -0.51 11.80 -13.38
CA GLU A 41 0.37 11.54 -14.51
C GLU A 41 1.36 10.43 -14.16
N LEU A 42 1.38 9.36 -14.94
CA LEU A 42 2.23 8.20 -14.72
C LEU A 42 3.46 8.16 -15.63
N ILE A 43 3.38 8.78 -16.80
CA ILE A 43 4.47 8.81 -17.78
C ILE A 43 4.55 10.23 -18.35
N ARG A 44 5.76 10.79 -18.41
CA ARG A 44 6.03 12.11 -18.96
C ARG A 44 7.29 12.12 -19.81
N GLY A 45 7.21 12.69 -21.02
CA GLY A 45 8.35 12.94 -21.88
C GLY A 45 9.08 11.67 -22.34
N ALA A 46 8.40 10.53 -22.40
CA ALA A 46 9.01 9.31 -22.88
C ALA A 46 9.35 9.42 -24.36
N VAL A 47 10.57 9.05 -24.72
CA VAL A 47 11.02 9.04 -26.10
C VAL A 47 10.39 7.87 -26.85
N CYS A 48 10.16 6.75 -26.14
CA CYS A 48 9.76 5.50 -26.78
C CYS A 48 9.02 4.55 -25.83
N ASN A 49 7.72 4.28 -26.10
CA ASN A 49 6.89 3.37 -25.31
C ASN A 49 5.85 2.63 -26.18
N PRO A 50 6.06 1.40 -26.60
CA PRO A 50 7.33 0.68 -26.72
C PRO A 50 8.07 0.99 -28.01
N CYS A 51 9.42 0.88 -27.98
CA CYS A 51 10.28 0.87 -29.15
C CYS A 51 10.76 -0.52 -29.49
N LEU A 52 11.14 -0.68 -30.75
CA LEU A 52 11.73 -1.89 -31.25
C LEU A 52 13.19 -1.63 -31.64
N ILE A 53 14.10 -2.46 -31.11
CA ILE A 53 15.52 -2.45 -31.49
C ILE A 53 15.84 -3.77 -32.17
N ILE A 54 16.44 -3.69 -33.37
CA ILE A 54 16.87 -4.84 -34.15
C ILE A 54 18.37 -4.66 -34.45
N ASP A 55 19.20 -5.63 -34.09
CA ASP A 55 20.65 -5.57 -34.26
C ASP A 55 21.29 -4.28 -33.71
N GLY A 56 20.79 -3.79 -32.56
CA GLY A 56 21.31 -2.58 -31.91
C GLY A 56 20.80 -1.26 -32.52
N THR A 57 19.96 -1.32 -33.56
CA THR A 57 19.39 -0.13 -34.22
C THR A 57 17.92 0.03 -33.86
N SER A 58 17.54 1.22 -33.39
CA SER A 58 16.14 1.55 -33.09
C SER A 58 15.35 1.68 -34.41
N VAL A 59 14.18 1.02 -34.43
CA VAL A 59 13.26 1.08 -35.59
C VAL A 59 12.37 2.31 -35.45
N GLU A 60 12.45 3.21 -36.45
CA GLU A 60 11.59 4.37 -36.54
C GLU A 60 10.27 4.01 -37.23
N PHE A 61 9.15 4.38 -36.64
CA PHE A 61 7.81 4.16 -37.19
C PHE A 61 7.16 5.49 -37.58
N ASN A 62 6.52 5.51 -38.74
CA ASN A 62 5.69 6.60 -39.22
C ASN A 62 4.23 6.19 -39.17
N GLN A 63 3.37 7.04 -38.61
CA GLN A 63 1.94 6.78 -38.60
C GLN A 63 1.40 6.86 -40.03
N VAL A 64 0.69 5.80 -40.46
CA VAL A 64 0.07 5.70 -41.78
C VAL A 64 -1.47 5.64 -41.71
N GLY A 65 -2.03 5.35 -40.54
CA GLY A 65 -3.47 5.26 -40.34
C GLY A 65 -3.91 5.49 -38.91
N LEU A 66 -5.13 5.98 -38.76
CA LEU A 66 -5.84 6.12 -37.50
C LEU A 66 -7.29 5.70 -37.74
N ASP A 67 -7.73 4.64 -37.09
CA ASP A 67 -9.13 4.18 -37.10
C ASP A 67 -9.74 4.36 -35.70
N LYS A 68 -10.88 5.01 -35.65
CA LYS A 68 -11.67 5.18 -34.42
C LYS A 68 -13.00 4.48 -34.63
N LYS A 69 -13.23 3.40 -33.89
CA LYS A 69 -14.46 2.64 -33.91
C LYS A 69 -14.98 2.44 -32.50
N ASN A 70 -16.20 2.89 -32.24
CA ASN A 70 -16.82 2.79 -30.92
C ASN A 70 -15.88 3.27 -29.80
N ASN A 71 -15.53 2.40 -28.86
CA ASN A 71 -14.66 2.67 -27.70
C ASN A 71 -13.19 2.29 -27.93
N THR A 72 -12.77 2.17 -29.18
CA THR A 72 -11.38 1.81 -29.53
C THR A 72 -10.75 2.79 -30.48
N GLN A 73 -9.47 3.05 -30.28
CA GLN A 73 -8.63 3.80 -31.19
C GLN A 73 -7.46 2.92 -31.61
N THR A 74 -7.35 2.64 -32.92
CA THR A 74 -6.25 1.88 -33.51
C THR A 74 -5.33 2.81 -34.30
N VAL A 75 -4.06 2.82 -33.91
CA VAL A 75 -3.00 3.55 -34.62
C VAL A 75 -2.16 2.56 -35.43
N LEU A 76 -2.12 2.73 -36.73
CA LEU A 76 -1.28 1.94 -37.64
C LEU A 76 -0.02 2.75 -38.02
N SER A 77 1.13 2.14 -37.85
CA SER A 77 2.43 2.75 -38.17
C SER A 77 3.30 1.76 -38.91
N VAL A 78 4.12 2.26 -39.83
CA VAL A 78 4.99 1.45 -40.68
C VAL A 78 6.42 2.00 -40.61
N SER A 79 7.41 1.13 -40.53
CA SER A 79 8.84 1.48 -40.59
C SER A 79 9.33 1.55 -42.06
N LYS A 80 10.56 2.05 -42.24
CA LYS A 80 11.24 2.03 -43.55
C LYS A 80 11.53 0.61 -44.06
N GLU A 81 11.54 -0.38 -43.14
CA GLU A 81 11.78 -1.80 -43.43
C GLU A 81 10.47 -2.60 -43.55
N ASP A 82 9.34 -1.95 -43.78
CA ASP A 82 8.00 -2.54 -43.94
C ASP A 82 7.50 -3.29 -42.68
N ILE A 83 8.11 -3.05 -41.50
CA ILE A 83 7.61 -3.56 -40.23
C ILE A 83 6.35 -2.76 -39.84
N VAL A 84 5.27 -3.45 -39.57
CA VAL A 84 3.99 -2.84 -39.22
C VAL A 84 3.81 -2.88 -37.72
N LYS A 85 3.53 -1.74 -37.09
CA LYS A 85 3.13 -1.61 -35.67
C LYS A 85 1.69 -1.15 -35.62
N GLU A 86 0.87 -1.95 -34.99
CA GLU A 86 -0.53 -1.65 -34.70
C GLU A 86 -0.68 -1.45 -33.18
N THR A 87 -1.19 -0.30 -32.76
CA THR A 87 -1.42 0.02 -31.34
C THR A 87 -2.91 0.24 -31.14
N VAL A 88 -3.52 -0.51 -30.22
CA VAL A 88 -4.95 -0.42 -29.90
C VAL A 88 -5.10 0.12 -28.49
N VAL A 89 -5.86 1.19 -28.34
CA VAL A 89 -6.20 1.83 -27.08
C VAL A 89 -7.71 1.74 -26.88
N TYR A 90 -8.13 1.38 -25.70
CA TYR A 90 -9.53 1.25 -25.29
C TYR A 90 -9.93 2.43 -24.38
N ASP A 91 -11.10 3.00 -24.57
CA ASP A 91 -11.57 4.16 -23.78
C ASP A 91 -11.93 3.76 -22.33
N ASP A 92 -12.21 2.48 -22.08
CA ASP A 92 -12.67 1.94 -20.78
C ASP A 92 -11.66 0.95 -20.14
N SER A 93 -10.44 0.90 -20.65
CA SER A 93 -9.39 0.00 -20.16
C SER A 93 -8.06 0.73 -19.96
N TYR A 94 -7.30 0.29 -18.97
CA TYR A 94 -5.89 0.67 -18.76
C TYR A 94 -4.92 -0.19 -19.57
N THR A 95 -5.44 -1.12 -20.37
CA THR A 95 -4.65 -2.00 -21.22
C THR A 95 -4.50 -1.38 -22.60
N ILE A 96 -3.30 -1.41 -23.14
CA ILE A 96 -2.94 -0.97 -24.48
C ILE A 96 -2.30 -2.17 -25.19
N GLU A 97 -2.81 -2.54 -26.35
CA GLU A 97 -2.26 -3.64 -27.13
C GLU A 97 -1.30 -3.12 -28.19
N HIS A 98 -0.20 -3.84 -28.37
CA HIS A 98 0.79 -3.59 -29.42
C HIS A 98 1.04 -4.86 -30.21
N LYS A 99 0.88 -4.76 -31.54
CA LYS A 99 1.11 -5.86 -32.46
C LYS A 99 2.11 -5.46 -33.52
N PHE A 100 3.21 -6.18 -33.59
CA PHE A 100 4.24 -6.02 -34.58
C PHE A 100 4.13 -7.15 -35.63
N LYS A 101 4.21 -6.81 -36.90
CA LYS A 101 4.14 -7.76 -38.04
C LYS A 101 5.33 -7.52 -38.98
N ASN A 102 5.65 -8.53 -39.77
CA ASN A 102 6.77 -8.52 -40.71
C ASN A 102 8.12 -8.34 -40.01
N LEU A 103 8.28 -8.91 -38.85
CA LEU A 103 9.53 -8.89 -38.12
C LEU A 103 10.56 -9.76 -38.83
N PRO A 104 11.83 -9.31 -38.99
CA PRO A 104 12.88 -10.10 -39.58
C PRO A 104 13.31 -11.26 -38.71
N ASP A 105 13.96 -12.27 -39.28
CA ASP A 105 14.55 -13.42 -38.55
C ASP A 105 15.83 -13.01 -37.79
N LYS A 106 15.65 -12.11 -36.84
CA LYS A 106 16.71 -11.53 -36.02
C LYS A 106 16.28 -11.45 -34.55
N ASN A 107 17.26 -11.28 -33.64
CA ASN A 107 16.95 -11.00 -32.25
C ASN A 107 16.38 -9.60 -32.08
N ILE A 108 15.35 -9.49 -31.29
CA ILE A 108 14.57 -8.26 -31.13
C ILE A 108 14.58 -7.86 -29.65
N ILE A 109 14.76 -6.57 -29.39
CA ILE A 109 14.60 -5.98 -28.08
C ILE A 109 13.41 -5.02 -28.14
N LEU A 110 12.42 -5.26 -27.30
CA LEU A 110 11.32 -4.34 -27.08
C LEU A 110 11.65 -3.48 -25.87
N VAL A 111 11.74 -2.18 -26.07
CA VAL A 111 12.18 -1.23 -25.03
C VAL A 111 11.03 -0.37 -24.55
N TRP A 112 10.94 -0.21 -23.26
CA TRP A 112 10.12 0.76 -22.58
C TRP A 112 11.01 1.80 -21.90
N ASP A 113 10.99 3.01 -22.44
CA ASP A 113 11.92 4.10 -22.09
C ASP A 113 11.32 5.02 -21.05
N SER A 114 10.68 4.69 -20.09
CA SER A 114 10.36 5.54 -18.93
C SER A 114 9.81 4.73 -17.77
N GLY A 115 10.22 5.11 -16.59
CA GLY A 115 9.65 4.59 -15.35
C GLY A 115 8.23 5.07 -15.09
N LEU A 116 7.74 4.80 -13.90
CA LEU A 116 6.56 5.45 -13.33
C LEU A 116 6.98 6.74 -12.65
N LEU A 117 6.18 7.80 -12.79
CA LEU A 117 6.32 9.01 -12.01
C LEU A 117 5.77 8.79 -10.59
N PRO A 118 6.38 9.43 -9.58
CA PRO A 118 5.78 9.47 -8.26
C PRO A 118 4.43 10.16 -8.28
N SER A 119 3.44 9.54 -7.63
CA SER A 119 2.06 10.01 -7.63
C SER A 119 1.59 10.56 -6.29
N GLU A 120 2.42 10.44 -5.23
CA GLU A 120 2.00 10.80 -3.88
C GLU A 120 2.68 12.07 -3.39
N LYS A 121 1.92 12.87 -2.62
CA LYS A 121 2.43 14.07 -1.94
C LYS A 121 3.59 13.74 -1.00
N LEU A 122 3.50 12.61 -0.29
CA LEU A 122 4.57 12.09 0.55
C LEU A 122 5.51 11.21 -0.28
N ILE A 123 6.40 11.85 -1.02
CA ILE A 123 7.24 11.18 -2.01
C ILE A 123 8.09 10.04 -1.43
N LYS A 124 8.65 10.20 -0.23
CA LYS A 124 9.47 9.15 0.42
C LYS A 124 8.63 7.90 0.73
N ASP A 125 7.35 8.09 1.06
CA ASP A 125 6.43 6.98 1.26
C ASP A 125 6.13 6.26 -0.06
N ASP A 126 5.85 6.98 -1.13
CA ASP A 126 5.62 6.43 -2.47
C ASP A 126 6.85 5.65 -2.97
N LEU A 127 8.04 6.27 -2.93
CA LEU A 127 9.30 5.66 -3.37
C LEU A 127 9.65 4.38 -2.58
N SER A 128 9.16 4.24 -1.35
CA SER A 128 9.36 3.00 -0.57
C SER A 128 8.66 1.77 -1.15
N TYR A 129 7.73 1.97 -2.08
CA TYR A 129 7.02 0.92 -2.81
C TYR A 129 7.49 0.73 -4.25
N PHE A 130 8.41 1.59 -4.72
CA PHE A 130 8.92 1.44 -6.08
C PHE A 130 9.70 0.14 -6.20
N SER A 131 9.28 -0.70 -7.13
CA SER A 131 9.91 -1.98 -7.41
C SER A 131 9.82 -2.33 -8.89
N VAL A 132 10.76 -3.15 -9.34
CA VAL A 132 10.70 -3.86 -10.61
C VAL A 132 10.35 -5.32 -10.34
N TYR A 133 9.60 -5.93 -11.22
CA TYR A 133 9.18 -7.32 -11.06
C TYR A 133 9.10 -8.04 -12.39
N ALA A 134 9.26 -9.34 -12.32
CA ALA A 134 9.09 -10.24 -13.45
C ALA A 134 8.55 -11.60 -12.98
N GLN A 135 7.83 -12.27 -13.84
CA GLN A 135 7.45 -13.66 -13.66
C GLN A 135 8.00 -14.52 -14.79
N ASN A 136 8.82 -15.46 -14.42
CA ASN A 136 9.25 -16.56 -15.26
C ASN A 136 8.33 -17.78 -15.06
N GLN A 137 8.72 -18.95 -15.60
CA GLN A 137 7.91 -20.18 -15.49
C GLN A 137 7.79 -20.71 -14.07
N GLN A 138 8.71 -20.36 -13.18
CA GLN A 138 8.87 -21.00 -11.86
C GLN A 138 8.46 -20.11 -10.70
N SER A 139 8.67 -18.79 -10.80
CA SER A 139 8.47 -17.86 -9.69
C SER A 139 8.16 -16.45 -10.16
N TYR A 140 7.52 -15.71 -9.26
CA TYR A 140 7.44 -14.27 -9.29
C TYR A 140 8.62 -13.72 -8.48
N GLU A 141 9.35 -12.79 -9.07
CA GLU A 141 10.48 -12.11 -8.45
C GLU A 141 10.22 -10.60 -8.44
N GLU A 142 10.57 -9.95 -7.34
CA GLU A 142 10.38 -8.51 -7.12
C GLU A 142 11.62 -7.92 -6.45
N GLU A 143 12.17 -6.84 -7.03
CA GLU A 143 13.30 -6.10 -6.49
C GLU A 143 12.91 -4.65 -6.19
N PHE A 144 13.13 -4.20 -4.94
CA PHE A 144 12.80 -2.86 -4.49
C PHE A 144 13.88 -1.86 -4.86
N LEU A 145 13.47 -0.68 -5.32
CA LEU A 145 14.37 0.38 -5.78
C LEU A 145 14.77 1.37 -4.67
N THR A 146 14.42 1.10 -3.42
CA THR A 146 14.64 2.01 -2.27
C THR A 146 16.10 2.21 -1.90
N SER A 147 16.98 1.30 -2.30
CA SER A 147 18.43 1.31 -1.99
C SER A 147 19.31 1.69 -3.18
N VAL A 148 18.73 2.05 -4.32
CA VAL A 148 19.49 2.39 -5.53
C VAL A 148 20.13 3.78 -5.35
N ASN A 149 21.46 3.80 -5.19
CA ASN A 149 22.24 5.02 -4.99
C ASN A 149 23.05 5.44 -6.22
N GLY A 150 22.83 4.80 -7.35
CA GLY A 150 23.58 5.01 -8.59
C GLY A 150 22.88 4.37 -9.77
N GLN A 151 23.61 4.14 -10.83
CA GLN A 151 23.12 3.37 -11.95
C GLN A 151 23.19 1.88 -11.61
N GLU A 152 22.06 1.18 -11.67
CA GLU A 152 21.95 -0.25 -11.41
C GLU A 152 21.17 -0.96 -12.52
N SER A 153 21.38 -2.26 -12.68
CA SER A 153 20.63 -3.08 -13.62
C SER A 153 20.16 -4.37 -12.96
N PHE A 154 18.87 -4.65 -13.08
CA PHE A 154 18.26 -5.89 -12.62
C PHE A 154 17.91 -6.74 -13.84
N THR A 155 18.33 -8.00 -13.83
CA THR A 155 18.09 -8.93 -14.94
C THR A 155 17.30 -10.12 -14.45
N PHE A 156 16.20 -10.40 -15.16
CA PHE A 156 15.34 -11.57 -14.94
C PHE A 156 15.48 -12.45 -16.18
N ASP A 157 16.00 -13.65 -15.97
CA ASP A 157 16.25 -14.63 -17.04
C ASP A 157 15.16 -15.72 -17.06
N ASP A 158 15.26 -16.68 -17.97
CA ASP A 158 14.45 -17.88 -18.07
C ASP A 158 12.98 -17.71 -18.43
N ASN A 159 12.75 -17.17 -19.64
CA ASN A 159 11.43 -17.17 -20.27
C ASN A 159 10.38 -16.36 -19.48
N VAL A 160 10.60 -15.06 -19.42
CA VAL A 160 9.72 -14.10 -18.75
C VAL A 160 8.42 -13.93 -19.53
N GLY A 161 7.29 -14.23 -18.89
CA GLY A 161 5.96 -14.09 -19.46
C GLY A 161 5.41 -12.67 -19.36
N TRP A 162 5.65 -12.02 -18.22
CA TRP A 162 5.29 -10.63 -17.97
C TRP A 162 6.25 -9.99 -16.95
N ALA A 163 6.43 -8.69 -17.09
CA ALA A 163 7.31 -7.90 -16.26
C ALA A 163 6.84 -6.45 -16.16
N GLY A 164 7.35 -5.69 -15.21
CA GLY A 164 7.02 -4.27 -15.11
C GLY A 164 7.55 -3.57 -13.88
N LEU A 165 7.00 -2.38 -13.64
CA LEU A 165 7.28 -1.50 -12.53
C LEU A 165 6.03 -1.28 -11.70
N LYS A 166 6.21 -1.07 -10.40
CA LYS A 166 5.16 -0.77 -9.45
C LYS A 166 5.56 0.42 -8.58
N SER A 167 4.63 1.32 -8.34
CA SER A 167 4.65 2.32 -7.27
C SER A 167 3.68 1.89 -6.16
N LYS A 168 3.36 2.79 -5.25
CA LYS A 168 2.42 2.49 -4.15
C LYS A 168 1.03 2.09 -4.65
N TYR A 169 0.50 2.81 -5.65
CA TYR A 169 -0.87 2.64 -6.13
C TYR A 169 -0.99 2.34 -7.62
N PHE A 170 0.10 2.45 -8.37
CA PHE A 170 0.08 2.30 -9.82
C PHE A 170 1.12 1.30 -10.29
N ILE A 171 0.82 0.72 -11.44
CA ILE A 171 1.64 -0.29 -12.08
C ILE A 171 1.79 0.04 -13.56
N LYS A 172 2.97 -0.24 -14.09
CA LYS A 172 3.26 -0.30 -15.52
C LYS A 172 3.80 -1.68 -15.83
N SER A 173 3.08 -2.45 -16.62
CA SER A 173 3.40 -3.83 -16.92
C SER A 173 3.40 -4.08 -18.43
N ILE A 174 4.24 -5.02 -18.86
CA ILE A 174 4.16 -5.63 -20.16
C ILE A 174 3.90 -7.13 -20.02
N THR A 175 2.98 -7.63 -20.83
CA THR A 175 2.59 -9.04 -20.87
C THR A 175 2.60 -9.52 -22.31
N ASN A 176 3.21 -10.66 -22.56
CA ASN A 176 3.10 -11.32 -23.84
C ASN A 176 1.67 -11.84 -24.00
N HIS A 177 1.02 -11.58 -25.15
CA HIS A 177 -0.37 -11.99 -25.38
C HIS A 177 -0.58 -13.50 -25.21
N ASP A 178 0.37 -14.29 -25.67
CA ASP A 178 0.42 -15.74 -25.44
C ASP A 178 1.54 -16.06 -24.44
N TYR A 179 1.41 -15.53 -23.21
CA TYR A 179 2.45 -15.66 -22.18
C TYR A 179 2.76 -17.11 -21.79
N ASN A 180 1.94 -18.07 -22.18
CA ASN A 180 2.22 -19.50 -21.98
C ASN A 180 3.19 -20.05 -23.02
N ASN A 181 3.16 -19.53 -24.26
CA ASN A 181 3.94 -20.04 -25.38
C ASN A 181 5.02 -19.06 -25.87
N LEU A 182 4.73 -17.75 -25.83
CA LEU A 182 5.68 -16.70 -26.23
C LEU A 182 6.22 -15.99 -25.01
N LYS A 183 7.53 -16.05 -24.79
CA LYS A 183 8.22 -15.48 -23.64
C LYS A 183 9.45 -14.72 -24.06
N ALA A 184 9.74 -13.63 -23.35
CA ALA A 184 11.04 -12.99 -23.49
C ALA A 184 12.12 -13.89 -22.88
N LYS A 185 13.25 -14.06 -23.54
CA LYS A 185 14.39 -14.83 -23.01
C LYS A 185 14.91 -14.24 -21.73
N LYS A 186 14.94 -12.91 -21.66
CA LYS A 186 15.28 -12.14 -20.46
C LYS A 186 14.60 -10.78 -20.49
N VAL A 187 14.42 -10.19 -19.32
CA VAL A 187 14.03 -8.80 -19.14
C VAL A 187 15.10 -8.09 -18.31
N VAL A 188 15.52 -6.93 -18.78
CA VAL A 188 16.53 -6.10 -18.11
C VAL A 188 15.89 -4.77 -17.73
N PHE A 189 16.04 -4.39 -16.46
CA PHE A 189 15.66 -3.07 -15.97
C PHE A 189 16.92 -2.26 -15.71
N ASN A 190 17.12 -1.19 -16.45
CA ASN A 190 18.20 -0.23 -16.27
C ASN A 190 17.67 0.94 -15.44
N VAL A 191 18.13 1.03 -14.19
CA VAL A 191 17.70 2.02 -13.20
C VAL A 191 18.74 3.13 -13.13
N ASN A 192 18.31 4.36 -13.37
CA ASN A 192 19.17 5.55 -13.34
C ASN A 192 18.62 6.57 -12.36
N PRO A 193 19.46 7.25 -11.57
CA PRO A 193 19.04 8.41 -10.80
C PRO A 193 18.40 9.47 -11.71
N SER A 194 17.31 10.04 -11.25
CA SER A 194 16.57 11.08 -11.95
C SER A 194 16.53 12.36 -11.10
N LYS A 195 15.43 13.06 -11.08
CA LYS A 195 15.26 14.32 -10.34
C LYS A 195 15.21 14.11 -8.83
N VAL A 196 15.58 15.12 -8.07
CA VAL A 196 15.32 15.21 -6.63
C VAL A 196 14.01 15.95 -6.42
N ILE A 197 13.04 15.31 -5.80
CA ILE A 197 11.72 15.86 -5.48
C ILE A 197 11.55 15.86 -3.96
N ASP A 198 11.26 16.99 -3.35
CA ASP A 198 11.12 17.18 -1.89
C ASP A 198 12.25 16.49 -1.07
N GLY A 199 13.49 16.62 -1.55
CA GLY A 199 14.68 16.05 -0.92
C GLY A 199 14.80 14.52 -1.03
N ALA A 200 14.00 13.87 -1.88
CA ALA A 200 14.11 12.45 -2.20
C ALA A 200 14.61 12.24 -3.64
N GLN A 201 15.61 11.39 -3.81
CA GLN A 201 16.13 11.02 -5.13
C GLN A 201 15.12 10.08 -5.81
N THR A 202 14.57 10.50 -6.95
CA THR A 202 13.75 9.63 -7.79
C THR A 202 14.62 8.84 -8.76
N VAL A 203 14.04 7.82 -9.37
CA VAL A 203 14.71 6.98 -10.36
C VAL A 203 13.92 6.98 -11.68
N ASN A 204 14.65 6.91 -12.78
CA ASN A 204 14.11 6.57 -14.10
C ASN A 204 14.47 5.13 -14.41
N VAL A 205 13.53 4.36 -14.93
CA VAL A 205 13.70 2.93 -15.19
C VAL A 205 13.37 2.62 -16.63
N ASN A 206 14.37 2.14 -17.37
CA ASN A 206 14.16 1.62 -18.72
C ASN A 206 14.05 0.10 -18.65
N MET A 207 13.02 -0.46 -19.26
CA MET A 207 12.79 -1.89 -19.33
C MET A 207 13.05 -2.41 -20.73
N GLU A 208 13.84 -3.46 -20.85
CA GLU A 208 14.19 -4.11 -22.12
C GLU A 208 13.72 -5.58 -22.07
N CYS A 209 12.84 -5.95 -23.00
CA CYS A 209 12.41 -7.34 -23.18
C CYS A 209 13.11 -7.93 -24.42
N HIS A 210 13.95 -8.95 -24.21
CA HIS A 210 14.75 -9.58 -25.23
C HIS A 210 14.07 -10.84 -25.78
N TYR A 211 13.78 -10.85 -27.08
CA TYR A 211 13.17 -11.98 -27.79
C TYR A 211 14.18 -12.59 -28.78
N GLY A 212 14.31 -13.91 -28.77
CA GLY A 212 15.04 -14.63 -29.80
C GLY A 212 14.22 -14.77 -31.09
N TYR A 213 14.85 -14.77 -32.25
CA TYR A 213 14.15 -14.93 -33.52
C TYR A 213 13.36 -16.26 -33.61
N GLN A 214 13.84 -17.31 -32.95
CA GLN A 214 13.17 -18.63 -32.91
C GLN A 214 11.84 -18.61 -32.12
N ASP A 215 11.68 -17.63 -31.25
CA ASP A 215 10.49 -17.50 -30.41
C ASP A 215 9.37 -16.70 -31.12
N LEU A 216 9.73 -15.95 -32.21
CA LEU A 216 8.83 -15.09 -32.96
C LEU A 216 8.20 -15.86 -34.13
N LYS A 217 7.21 -16.70 -33.85
CA LYS A 217 6.53 -17.50 -34.90
C LYS A 217 5.88 -16.61 -35.96
N GLY A 218 6.32 -16.79 -37.22
CA GLY A 218 5.73 -16.09 -38.38
C GLY A 218 6.02 -14.60 -38.43
N GLY A 219 7.13 -14.12 -37.84
CA GLY A 219 7.55 -12.73 -37.90
C GLY A 219 6.56 -11.77 -37.20
N SER A 220 5.89 -12.20 -36.13
CA SER A 220 4.96 -11.35 -35.39
C SER A 220 5.21 -11.42 -33.88
N LEU A 221 5.03 -10.26 -33.21
CA LEU A 221 5.07 -10.11 -31.76
C LEU A 221 3.82 -9.36 -31.31
N GLN A 222 3.07 -9.92 -30.38
CA GLN A 222 1.91 -9.25 -29.78
C GLN A 222 2.11 -9.18 -28.26
N VAL A 223 2.08 -7.96 -27.73
CA VAL A 223 2.23 -7.67 -26.32
C VAL A 223 1.13 -6.72 -25.88
N SER A 224 0.69 -6.85 -24.64
CA SER A 224 -0.19 -5.89 -24.00
C SER A 224 0.54 -5.17 -22.88
N SER A 225 0.30 -3.89 -22.74
CA SER A 225 0.77 -3.10 -21.61
C SER A 225 -0.41 -2.64 -20.78
N TYR A 226 -0.32 -2.88 -19.50
CA TYR A 226 -1.22 -2.32 -18.52
C TYR A 226 -0.52 -1.14 -17.83
N VAL A 227 -1.12 0.05 -17.85
CA VAL A 227 -0.62 1.22 -17.14
C VAL A 227 -1.79 1.85 -16.39
N GLY A 228 -1.87 1.58 -15.10
CA GLY A 228 -3.06 1.96 -14.34
C GLY A 228 -2.97 1.63 -12.84
N PRO A 229 -4.11 1.76 -12.13
CA PRO A 229 -4.17 1.54 -10.69
C PRO A 229 -4.01 0.06 -10.32
N ILE A 230 -3.44 -0.19 -9.14
CA ILE A 230 -3.38 -1.51 -8.52
C ILE A 230 -4.68 -1.71 -7.73
N ASP A 231 -5.75 -2.08 -8.40
CA ASP A 231 -7.03 -2.39 -7.76
C ASP A 231 -7.64 -3.70 -8.28
N MET A 232 -8.49 -4.32 -7.46
CA MET A 232 -9.09 -5.60 -7.80
C MET A 232 -10.14 -5.51 -8.92
N LYS A 233 -10.72 -4.33 -9.15
CA LYS A 233 -11.72 -4.13 -10.21
C LYS A 233 -11.09 -4.30 -11.59
N HIS A 234 -9.90 -3.71 -11.79
CA HIS A 234 -9.20 -3.72 -13.08
C HIS A 234 -8.27 -4.94 -13.23
N LEU A 235 -7.63 -5.36 -12.13
CA LEU A 235 -6.72 -6.53 -12.18
C LEU A 235 -7.44 -7.88 -12.26
N ASN A 236 -8.72 -7.98 -11.88
CA ASN A 236 -9.50 -9.21 -12.05
C ASN A 236 -10.12 -9.38 -13.46
N GLN A 237 -9.97 -8.42 -14.35
CA GLN A 237 -10.31 -8.63 -15.76
C GLN A 237 -9.47 -9.76 -16.32
N GLU A 238 -10.05 -10.62 -17.17
CA GLU A 238 -9.36 -11.81 -17.67
C GLU A 238 -7.98 -11.52 -18.28
N GLU A 239 -7.86 -10.38 -18.96
CA GLU A 239 -6.61 -9.93 -19.60
C GLU A 239 -5.50 -9.64 -18.57
N ASN A 240 -5.86 -9.15 -17.38
CA ASN A 240 -4.96 -8.65 -16.35
C ASN A 240 -4.87 -9.57 -15.12
N LYS A 241 -5.58 -10.68 -15.12
CA LYS A 241 -5.73 -11.57 -13.95
C LYS A 241 -4.39 -12.08 -13.39
N HIS A 242 -3.40 -12.26 -14.24
CA HIS A 242 -2.05 -12.63 -13.83
C HIS A 242 -1.38 -11.53 -12.97
N LEU A 243 -1.76 -10.26 -13.15
CA LEU A 243 -1.26 -9.13 -12.35
C LEU A 243 -1.90 -9.04 -10.96
N SER A 244 -2.99 -9.79 -10.71
CA SER A 244 -3.69 -9.78 -9.40
C SER A 244 -2.80 -10.23 -8.24
N GLN A 245 -1.75 -11.02 -8.51
CA GLN A 245 -0.75 -11.42 -7.51
C GLN A 245 0.11 -10.23 -7.00
N LEU A 246 0.14 -9.10 -7.71
CA LEU A 246 0.78 -7.87 -7.25
C LEU A 246 -0.05 -7.15 -6.18
N PHE A 247 -1.33 -7.49 -6.09
CA PHE A 247 -2.24 -6.95 -5.10
C PHE A 247 -2.27 -7.88 -3.88
N GLY A 248 -1.77 -7.41 -2.75
CA GLY A 248 -1.76 -8.22 -1.54
C GLY A 248 -1.45 -7.43 -0.27
N PHE A 249 -2.03 -7.89 0.85
CA PHE A 249 -1.88 -7.26 2.17
C PHE A 249 -0.83 -7.97 3.05
N GLY A 250 0.06 -8.77 2.46
CA GLY A 250 1.08 -9.52 3.17
C GLY A 250 0.78 -11.02 3.23
N TRP A 251 1.57 -11.77 4.04
CA TRP A 251 1.55 -13.22 4.02
C TRP A 251 0.39 -13.83 4.80
N PHE A 252 -0.09 -14.95 4.31
CA PHE A 252 -1.08 -15.88 4.81
C PHE A 252 -2.23 -15.25 5.64
N VAL A 253 -2.19 -15.31 6.97
CA VAL A 253 -3.30 -14.86 7.84
C VAL A 253 -3.62 -13.38 7.66
N ILE A 254 -2.59 -12.54 7.56
CA ILE A 254 -2.75 -11.08 7.41
C ILE A 254 -3.34 -10.76 6.03
N GLY A 255 -2.90 -11.46 4.98
CA GLY A 255 -3.43 -11.29 3.63
C GLY A 255 -4.93 -11.60 3.54
N TYR A 256 -5.36 -12.75 4.05
CA TYR A 256 -6.79 -13.10 4.09
C TYR A 256 -7.62 -12.16 4.95
N LEU A 257 -7.09 -11.75 6.10
CA LEU A 257 -7.77 -10.80 6.97
C LEU A 257 -7.88 -9.44 6.30
N GLY A 258 -6.83 -8.98 5.61
CA GLY A 258 -6.84 -7.74 4.83
C GLY A 258 -7.88 -7.77 3.70
N MET A 259 -7.97 -8.87 2.94
CA MET A 259 -9.00 -9.03 1.91
C MET A 259 -10.41 -9.01 2.50
N ALA A 260 -10.64 -9.68 3.64
CA ALA A 260 -11.95 -9.67 4.31
C ALA A 260 -12.32 -8.26 4.81
N VAL A 261 -11.35 -7.53 5.38
CA VAL A 261 -11.52 -6.13 5.80
C VAL A 261 -11.85 -5.25 4.60
N MET A 262 -11.07 -5.34 3.52
CA MET A 262 -11.30 -4.56 2.30
C MET A 262 -12.69 -4.85 1.71
N TRP A 263 -13.07 -6.12 1.59
CA TRP A 263 -14.39 -6.52 1.12
C TRP A 263 -15.50 -5.89 1.98
N LEU A 264 -15.38 -5.91 3.30
CA LEU A 264 -16.37 -5.31 4.19
C LEU A 264 -16.44 -3.79 4.04
N LEU A 265 -15.28 -3.11 3.97
CA LEU A 265 -15.23 -1.66 3.80
C LEU A 265 -15.82 -1.21 2.46
N THR A 266 -15.50 -1.90 1.36
CA THR A 266 -16.06 -1.58 0.03
C THR A 266 -17.55 -1.91 -0.07
N THR A 267 -18.01 -2.99 0.58
CA THR A 267 -19.45 -3.32 0.67
C THR A 267 -20.21 -2.24 1.46
N LEU A 268 -19.67 -1.77 2.59
CA LEU A 268 -20.28 -0.68 3.34
C LEU A 268 -20.29 0.64 2.53
N TYR A 269 -19.22 0.90 1.79
CA TYR A 269 -19.13 2.08 0.94
C TYR A 269 -20.16 2.10 -0.19
N SER A 270 -20.51 0.95 -0.76
CA SER A 270 -21.57 0.86 -1.78
C SER A 270 -22.96 1.32 -1.26
N ILE A 271 -23.15 1.27 0.07
CA ILE A 271 -24.39 1.73 0.74
C ILE A 271 -24.25 3.18 1.19
N ILE A 272 -23.08 3.53 1.73
CA ILE A 272 -22.79 4.87 2.27
C ILE A 272 -21.49 5.37 1.60
N PRO A 273 -21.58 6.23 0.58
CA PRO A 273 -20.42 6.66 -0.22
C PRO A 273 -19.55 7.69 0.51
N ASN A 274 -19.12 7.37 1.73
CA ASN A 274 -18.15 8.13 2.52
C ASN A 274 -17.29 7.17 3.36
N TYR A 275 -16.05 6.98 2.98
CA TYR A 275 -15.14 6.05 3.67
C TYR A 275 -14.88 6.41 5.13
N GLY A 276 -14.93 7.68 5.53
CA GLY A 276 -14.79 8.06 6.94
C GLY A 276 -15.97 7.57 7.79
N VAL A 277 -17.20 7.69 7.29
CA VAL A 277 -18.39 7.11 7.94
C VAL A 277 -18.30 5.59 7.95
N VAL A 278 -17.84 4.99 6.86
CA VAL A 278 -17.60 3.54 6.76
C VAL A 278 -16.60 3.06 7.82
N CYS A 279 -15.51 3.80 8.06
CA CYS A 279 -14.53 3.48 9.12
C CYS A 279 -15.17 3.49 10.52
N ILE A 280 -16.06 4.44 10.78
CA ILE A 280 -16.82 4.51 12.03
C ILE A 280 -17.74 3.29 12.18
N LEU A 281 -18.52 2.97 11.15
CA LEU A 281 -19.41 1.80 11.15
C LEU A 281 -18.63 0.50 11.29
N PHE A 282 -17.50 0.38 10.61
CA PHE A 282 -16.60 -0.75 10.73
C PHE A 282 -16.09 -0.91 12.18
N ALA A 283 -15.75 0.20 12.87
CA ALA A 283 -15.37 0.15 14.28
C ALA A 283 -16.51 -0.39 15.17
N PHE A 284 -17.76 -0.01 14.90
CA PHE A 284 -18.93 -0.56 15.60
C PHE A 284 -19.10 -2.06 15.34
N ILE A 285 -18.98 -2.50 14.09
CA ILE A 285 -19.10 -3.92 13.72
C ILE A 285 -18.01 -4.74 14.43
N ILE A 286 -16.74 -4.34 14.33
CA ILE A 286 -15.64 -5.03 15.02
C ILE A 286 -15.84 -5.02 16.53
N ARG A 287 -16.38 -3.94 17.07
CA ARG A 287 -16.70 -3.85 18.50
C ARG A 287 -17.78 -4.82 18.93
N LEU A 288 -18.78 -5.06 18.09
CA LEU A 288 -19.82 -6.05 18.37
C LEU A 288 -19.23 -7.45 18.51
N PHE A 289 -18.32 -7.84 17.60
CA PHE A 289 -17.66 -9.15 17.64
C PHE A 289 -16.64 -9.28 18.78
N THR A 290 -15.87 -8.23 19.05
CA THR A 290 -14.81 -8.25 20.08
C THR A 290 -15.34 -7.94 21.49
N GLY A 291 -16.53 -7.35 21.61
CA GLY A 291 -17.13 -6.92 22.87
C GLY A 291 -17.23 -8.00 23.95
N PRO A 292 -17.73 -9.21 23.64
CA PRO A 292 -17.79 -10.31 24.61
C PRO A 292 -16.41 -10.74 25.13
N LEU A 293 -15.41 -10.76 24.26
CA LEU A 293 -14.03 -11.09 24.61
C LEU A 293 -13.41 -10.01 25.52
N THR A 294 -13.61 -8.74 25.16
CA THR A 294 -13.13 -7.61 25.96
C THR A 294 -13.77 -7.60 27.36
N LYS A 295 -15.06 -7.97 27.47
CA LYS A 295 -15.74 -8.13 28.76
C LYS A 295 -15.06 -9.20 29.60
N LYS A 296 -14.76 -10.38 29.05
CA LYS A 296 -14.06 -11.46 29.78
C LYS A 296 -12.68 -11.01 30.24
N SER A 297 -11.93 -10.33 29.37
CA SER A 297 -10.61 -9.80 29.72
C SER A 297 -10.68 -8.73 30.81
N PHE A 298 -11.65 -7.81 30.73
CA PHE A 298 -11.88 -6.80 31.79
C PHE A 298 -12.14 -7.43 33.16
N LEU A 299 -13.01 -8.45 33.24
CA LEU A 299 -13.28 -9.19 34.46
C LEU A 299 -12.04 -9.96 34.96
N SER A 300 -11.22 -10.52 34.07
CA SER A 300 -9.94 -11.15 34.41
C SER A 300 -8.97 -10.12 35.00
N ASN A 301 -8.89 -8.93 34.45
CA ASN A 301 -8.07 -7.83 34.98
C ASN A 301 -8.55 -7.37 36.34
N GLN A 302 -9.86 -7.28 36.58
CA GLN A 302 -10.40 -6.95 37.91
C GLN A 302 -10.00 -8.00 38.96
N LYS A 303 -10.10 -9.30 38.66
CA LYS A 303 -9.65 -10.38 39.55
C LYS A 303 -8.15 -10.28 39.83
N MET A 304 -7.33 -10.02 38.78
CA MET A 304 -5.89 -9.82 38.90
C MET A 304 -5.57 -8.65 39.85
N GLN A 305 -6.32 -7.55 39.77
CA GLN A 305 -6.18 -6.40 40.65
C GLN A 305 -6.52 -6.74 42.13
N ALA A 306 -7.56 -7.54 42.35
CA ALA A 306 -7.96 -7.93 43.68
C ALA A 306 -6.87 -8.75 44.45
N ILE A 307 -6.04 -9.49 43.71
CA ILE A 307 -4.95 -10.28 44.33
C ILE A 307 -3.60 -9.53 44.41
N GLN A 308 -3.50 -8.30 43.88
CA GLN A 308 -2.26 -7.49 43.91
C GLN A 308 -1.66 -7.30 45.29
N PRO A 309 -2.45 -7.05 46.41
CA PRO A 309 -1.89 -6.95 47.75
C PRO A 309 -1.22 -8.25 48.21
N LYS A 310 -1.79 -9.42 47.84
CA LYS A 310 -1.21 -10.74 48.17
C LYS A 310 0.07 -10.96 47.36
N LEU A 311 0.07 -10.56 46.09
CA LEU A 311 1.22 -10.64 45.20
C LEU A 311 2.41 -9.83 45.73
N LYS A 312 2.18 -8.58 46.19
CA LYS A 312 3.23 -7.73 46.78
C LYS A 312 3.85 -8.38 48.04
N LYS A 313 3.05 -8.96 48.92
CA LYS A 313 3.57 -9.67 50.09
C LYS A 313 4.47 -10.85 49.71
N ILE A 314 4.14 -11.60 48.66
CA ILE A 314 4.97 -12.71 48.16
C ILE A 314 6.26 -12.15 47.54
N GLN A 315 6.20 -11.09 46.79
CA GLN A 315 7.36 -10.43 46.17
C GLN A 315 8.35 -9.89 47.21
N GLU A 316 7.83 -9.30 48.27
CA GLU A 316 8.64 -8.81 49.41
C GLU A 316 9.28 -9.96 50.17
N LYS A 317 8.51 -11.03 50.44
CA LYS A 317 8.96 -12.18 51.26
C LYS A 317 10.05 -13.00 50.56
N TYR A 318 9.98 -13.16 49.23
CA TYR A 318 10.87 -14.02 48.48
C TYR A 318 11.74 -13.22 47.48
N LYS A 319 12.07 -11.96 47.83
CA LYS A 319 12.82 -11.03 46.98
C LYS A 319 14.17 -11.60 46.54
N ASP A 320 14.84 -12.35 47.41
CA ASP A 320 16.19 -12.88 47.17
C ASP A 320 16.20 -14.32 46.62
N ASP A 321 15.02 -14.96 46.47
CA ASP A 321 14.87 -16.32 45.95
C ASP A 321 13.88 -16.32 44.78
N THR A 322 14.40 -16.09 43.56
CA THR A 322 13.60 -16.01 42.32
C THR A 322 12.85 -17.31 42.01
N GLY A 323 13.42 -18.48 42.39
CA GLY A 323 12.79 -19.79 42.16
C GLY A 323 11.53 -19.96 43.00
N LYS A 324 11.65 -19.72 44.32
CA LYS A 324 10.51 -19.73 45.26
C LYS A 324 9.50 -18.64 44.95
N LEU A 325 9.96 -17.45 44.59
CA LEU A 325 9.10 -16.34 44.17
C LEU A 325 8.16 -16.74 43.03
N ASN A 326 8.71 -17.32 41.95
CA ASN A 326 7.92 -17.75 40.78
C ASN A 326 6.94 -18.88 41.17
N GLN A 327 7.36 -19.83 41.99
CA GLN A 327 6.52 -20.94 42.47
C GLN A 327 5.33 -20.43 43.26
N GLU A 328 5.56 -19.53 44.22
CA GLU A 328 4.51 -18.96 45.06
C GLU A 328 3.55 -18.06 44.32
N ILE A 329 4.06 -17.28 43.32
CA ILE A 329 3.22 -16.48 42.41
C ILE A 329 2.32 -17.40 41.58
N MET A 330 2.84 -18.47 41.01
CA MET A 330 2.04 -19.43 40.25
C MET A 330 1.01 -20.14 41.11
N GLY A 331 1.41 -20.53 42.33
CA GLY A 331 0.51 -21.11 43.33
C GLY A 331 -0.64 -20.16 43.72
N LEU A 332 -0.34 -18.86 43.89
CA LEU A 332 -1.37 -17.84 44.14
C LEU A 332 -2.35 -17.72 42.96
N TYR A 333 -1.85 -17.68 41.71
CA TYR A 333 -2.72 -17.61 40.52
C TYR A 333 -3.64 -18.82 40.40
N GLN A 334 -3.12 -20.02 40.65
CA GLN A 334 -3.91 -21.26 40.66
C GLN A 334 -4.97 -21.26 41.76
N LYS A 335 -4.58 -20.87 42.98
CA LYS A 335 -5.47 -20.83 44.14
C LYS A 335 -6.63 -19.85 43.99
N GLU A 336 -6.37 -18.68 43.38
CA GLU A 336 -7.38 -17.63 43.16
C GLU A 336 -8.12 -17.79 41.83
N GLY A 337 -7.79 -18.80 41.03
CA GLY A 337 -8.40 -19.07 39.72
C GLY A 337 -8.22 -17.92 38.75
N VAL A 338 -7.06 -17.25 38.77
CA VAL A 338 -6.75 -16.09 37.94
C VAL A 338 -5.75 -16.47 36.85
N ASN A 339 -6.08 -16.17 35.61
CA ASN A 339 -5.16 -16.35 34.49
C ASN A 339 -4.40 -15.04 34.20
N PRO A 340 -3.06 -14.98 34.36
CA PRO A 340 -2.28 -13.78 34.12
C PRO A 340 -2.33 -13.34 32.66
N LEU A 341 -2.56 -14.26 31.70
CA LEU A 341 -2.68 -13.96 30.27
C LEU A 341 -4.08 -13.48 29.88
N GLY A 342 -5.09 -13.59 30.76
CA GLY A 342 -6.46 -13.19 30.46
C GLY A 342 -6.61 -11.70 30.14
N GLY A 343 -5.76 -10.87 30.73
CA GLY A 343 -5.73 -9.42 30.52
C GLY A 343 -5.16 -8.98 29.18
N CYS A 344 -4.17 -9.69 28.63
CA CYS A 344 -3.53 -9.34 27.37
C CYS A 344 -4.18 -9.99 26.15
N LEU A 345 -5.15 -10.90 26.31
CA LEU A 345 -5.79 -11.61 25.21
C LEU A 345 -6.40 -10.70 24.13
N PRO A 346 -7.04 -9.56 24.45
CA PRO A 346 -7.51 -8.62 23.42
C PRO A 346 -6.38 -8.08 22.55
N ILE A 347 -5.22 -7.77 23.12
CA ILE A 347 -4.07 -7.23 22.39
C ILE A 347 -3.57 -8.28 21.37
N LEU A 348 -3.47 -9.56 21.79
CA LEU A 348 -3.01 -10.63 20.91
C LEU A 348 -3.92 -10.85 19.69
N ILE A 349 -5.23 -10.69 19.87
CA ILE A 349 -6.21 -10.79 18.75
C ILE A 349 -6.23 -9.51 17.93
N GLN A 350 -6.01 -8.37 18.57
CA GLN A 350 -6.02 -7.06 17.91
C GLN A 350 -4.80 -6.83 17.02
N MET A 351 -3.64 -7.42 17.34
CA MET A 351 -2.40 -7.21 16.58
C MET A 351 -2.50 -7.65 15.10
N PRO A 352 -2.98 -8.86 14.77
CA PRO A 352 -3.19 -9.24 13.36
C PRO A 352 -4.16 -8.30 12.64
N LEU A 353 -5.23 -7.87 13.31
CA LEU A 353 -6.18 -6.92 12.75
C LEU A 353 -5.55 -5.54 12.53
N LEU A 354 -4.72 -5.07 13.47
CA LEU A 354 -3.98 -3.81 13.31
C LEU A 354 -3.10 -3.84 12.06
N ILE A 355 -2.31 -4.92 11.90
CA ILE A 355 -1.41 -5.07 10.74
C ILE A 355 -2.22 -5.14 9.45
N ALA A 356 -3.31 -5.91 9.42
CA ALA A 356 -4.17 -6.03 8.26
C ALA A 356 -4.80 -4.67 7.87
N LEU A 357 -5.35 -3.95 8.84
CA LEU A 357 -5.91 -2.61 8.63
C LEU A 357 -4.86 -1.61 8.14
N PHE A 358 -3.65 -1.64 8.74
CA PHE A 358 -2.55 -0.80 8.31
C PHE A 358 -2.21 -1.03 6.83
N GLN A 359 -2.13 -2.32 6.41
CA GLN A 359 -1.87 -2.67 5.02
C GLN A 359 -3.02 -2.22 4.10
N VAL A 360 -4.28 -2.42 4.51
CA VAL A 360 -5.46 -2.01 3.74
C VAL A 360 -5.48 -0.50 3.54
N PHE A 361 -5.41 0.30 4.61
CA PHE A 361 -5.45 1.77 4.48
C PHE A 361 -4.25 2.36 3.76
N ARG A 362 -3.11 1.69 3.79
CA ARG A 362 -1.88 2.18 3.17
C ARG A 362 -1.74 1.79 1.70
N LYS A 363 -2.25 0.61 1.30
CA LYS A 363 -2.03 0.05 -0.05
C LYS A 363 -3.25 0.11 -0.97
N THR A 364 -4.43 0.38 -0.43
CA THR A 364 -5.66 0.35 -1.21
C THR A 364 -5.94 1.72 -1.80
N ILE A 365 -5.98 1.80 -3.13
CA ILE A 365 -6.15 3.07 -3.86
C ILE A 365 -7.50 3.75 -3.58
N GLU A 366 -8.52 3.01 -3.16
CA GLU A 366 -9.85 3.53 -2.82
C GLU A 366 -9.84 4.52 -1.65
N PHE A 367 -8.80 4.49 -0.81
CA PHE A 367 -8.65 5.45 0.29
C PHE A 367 -7.83 6.68 -0.09
N ARG A 368 -7.13 6.64 -1.24
CA ARG A 368 -6.34 7.74 -1.76
C ARG A 368 -7.25 8.91 -2.15
N GLY A 369 -7.06 10.08 -1.54
CA GLY A 369 -7.90 11.25 -1.73
C GLY A 369 -9.34 11.10 -1.19
N ALA A 370 -9.67 9.98 -0.52
CA ALA A 370 -10.99 9.80 0.09
C ALA A 370 -11.16 10.70 1.31
N SER A 371 -12.04 11.69 1.22
CA SER A 371 -12.31 12.64 2.29
C SER A 371 -13.34 12.11 3.28
N PHE A 372 -13.12 12.39 4.57
CA PHE A 372 -14.16 12.24 5.61
C PHE A 372 -14.81 13.58 5.94
N LEU A 373 -14.00 14.55 6.36
CA LEU A 373 -14.42 15.92 6.66
C LEU A 373 -13.55 16.88 5.84
N PRO A 374 -14.09 17.56 4.85
CA PRO A 374 -13.30 18.36 3.89
C PRO A 374 -12.44 19.46 4.52
N PHE A 375 -12.83 19.91 5.72
CA PHE A 375 -12.09 20.94 6.47
C PHE A 375 -11.02 20.37 7.41
N TRP A 376 -10.90 19.04 7.56
CA TRP A 376 -9.92 18.42 8.46
C TRP A 376 -9.26 17.19 7.83
N ILE A 377 -10.03 16.13 7.52
CA ILE A 377 -9.50 14.87 6.97
C ILE A 377 -9.88 14.81 5.49
N THR A 378 -8.99 15.29 4.65
CA THR A 378 -9.18 15.37 3.19
C THR A 378 -8.72 14.10 2.47
N ASP A 379 -7.84 13.30 3.10
CA ASP A 379 -7.31 12.05 2.56
C ASP A 379 -7.14 11.01 3.66
N LEU A 380 -7.92 9.93 3.59
CA LEU A 380 -7.88 8.85 4.57
C LEU A 380 -6.63 7.96 4.46
N SER A 381 -5.91 8.02 3.35
CA SER A 381 -4.64 7.28 3.16
C SER A 381 -3.42 7.99 3.74
N GLN A 382 -3.57 9.27 4.14
CA GLN A 382 -2.52 10.12 4.69
C GLN A 382 -2.77 10.41 6.19
N PRO A 383 -1.74 10.80 6.97
CA PRO A 383 -1.93 11.31 8.33
C PRO A 383 -2.73 12.62 8.34
N ASP A 384 -3.57 12.82 9.36
CA ASP A 384 -4.38 14.03 9.56
C ASP A 384 -3.59 15.17 10.22
N VAL A 385 -2.53 15.61 9.57
CA VAL A 385 -1.60 16.63 10.09
C VAL A 385 -2.29 17.99 10.18
N ILE A 386 -2.33 18.55 11.42
CA ILE A 386 -2.90 19.88 11.69
C ILE A 386 -1.83 20.98 11.89
N ILE A 387 -0.63 20.60 12.28
CA ILE A 387 0.50 21.51 12.48
C ILE A 387 1.73 20.89 11.81
N GLN A 388 2.36 21.64 10.90
CA GLN A 388 3.62 21.26 10.26
C GLN A 388 4.77 22.03 10.88
N PHE A 389 5.88 21.33 11.16
CA PHE A 389 7.10 21.90 11.68
C PHE A 389 8.26 21.60 10.75
N GLU A 390 8.63 22.54 9.89
CA GLU A 390 9.72 22.33 8.93
C GLU A 390 11.07 22.03 9.61
N PHE A 391 11.33 22.62 10.78
CA PHE A 391 12.57 22.39 11.50
C PHE A 391 12.71 20.94 12.01
N LEU A 392 11.61 20.23 12.27
CA LEU A 392 11.64 18.83 12.72
C LEU A 392 12.01 17.84 11.60
N LYS A 393 11.82 18.23 10.34
CA LYS A 393 12.20 17.42 9.17
C LYS A 393 13.71 17.11 9.13
N ASN A 394 14.54 18.01 9.70
CA ASN A 394 16.00 17.93 9.64
C ASN A 394 16.65 17.32 10.88
N ILE A 395 15.88 16.99 11.93
CA ILE A 395 16.43 16.38 13.15
C ILE A 395 16.41 14.86 13.01
N TRP A 396 17.61 14.26 12.98
CA TRP A 396 17.78 12.82 12.84
C TRP A 396 17.06 12.05 13.96
N GLY A 397 16.29 11.02 13.59
CA GLY A 397 15.47 10.22 14.50
C GLY A 397 14.10 10.84 14.86
N ILE A 398 13.98 12.16 14.99
CA ILE A 398 12.71 12.83 15.26
C ILE A 398 11.88 12.94 13.97
N ASN A 399 12.52 13.15 12.83
CA ASN A 399 11.87 13.21 11.53
C ASN A 399 11.09 11.92 11.17
N TYR A 400 11.49 10.77 11.70
CA TYR A 400 10.76 9.52 11.49
C TYR A 400 9.34 9.57 12.06
N PHE A 401 9.16 10.20 13.25
CA PHE A 401 7.86 10.28 13.93
C PHE A 401 7.08 11.57 13.63
N PHE A 402 7.77 12.65 13.33
CA PHE A 402 7.20 14.00 13.17
C PHE A 402 7.53 14.65 11.82
N GLY A 403 8.09 13.90 10.87
CA GLY A 403 8.51 14.45 9.57
C GLY A 403 7.38 15.09 8.77
N HIS A 404 6.14 14.69 9.04
CA HIS A 404 4.95 15.28 8.41
C HIS A 404 4.25 16.32 9.30
N GLY A 405 4.65 16.46 10.57
CA GLY A 405 4.00 17.32 11.55
C GLY A 405 3.25 16.55 12.63
N ILE A 406 2.32 17.21 13.30
CA ILE A 406 1.49 16.63 14.36
C ILE A 406 0.10 16.36 13.83
N ALA A 407 -0.33 15.10 13.91
CA ALA A 407 -1.66 14.62 13.59
C ALA A 407 -2.59 14.71 14.82
N LEU A 408 -3.86 15.04 14.62
CA LEU A 408 -4.83 15.25 15.70
C LEU A 408 -5.44 13.94 16.20
N LEU A 409 -5.82 13.02 15.31
CA LEU A 409 -6.44 11.76 15.67
C LEU A 409 -5.59 10.90 16.63
N PRO A 410 -4.26 10.75 16.44
CA PRO A 410 -3.41 10.04 17.39
C PRO A 410 -3.41 10.65 18.79
N ILE A 411 -3.50 11.98 18.89
CA ILE A 411 -3.60 12.67 20.19
C ILE A 411 -4.93 12.33 20.87
N ILE A 412 -6.04 12.45 20.14
CA ILE A 412 -7.39 12.09 20.68
C ILE A 412 -7.41 10.62 21.09
N MET A 413 -6.90 9.74 20.25
CA MET A 413 -6.77 8.31 20.54
C MET A 413 -5.94 8.07 21.80
N GLY A 414 -4.79 8.72 21.95
CA GLY A 414 -3.91 8.61 23.09
C GLY A 414 -4.57 9.05 24.39
N VAL A 415 -5.34 10.15 24.38
CA VAL A 415 -6.15 10.60 25.53
C VAL A 415 -7.17 9.53 25.90
N VAL A 416 -7.89 8.96 24.94
CA VAL A 416 -8.87 7.90 25.19
C VAL A 416 -8.19 6.62 25.73
N MET A 417 -7.05 6.24 25.17
CA MET A 417 -6.25 5.11 25.67
C MET A 417 -5.78 5.34 27.11
N PHE A 418 -5.34 6.55 27.43
CA PHE A 418 -4.96 6.93 28.78
C PHE A 418 -6.15 6.83 29.75
N LEU A 419 -7.35 7.27 29.36
CA LEU A 419 -8.56 7.12 30.15
C LEU A 419 -8.92 5.62 30.36
N ASN A 420 -8.82 4.80 29.31
CA ASN A 420 -8.99 3.35 29.41
C ASN A 420 -7.99 2.73 30.41
N MET A 421 -6.73 3.16 30.32
CA MET A 421 -5.67 2.70 31.23
C MET A 421 -5.98 3.08 32.69
N LYS A 422 -6.40 4.32 32.95
CA LYS A 422 -6.81 4.75 34.32
C LYS A 422 -7.96 3.93 34.87
N MET A 423 -8.90 3.50 34.05
CA MET A 423 -10.01 2.65 34.48
C MET A 423 -9.59 1.23 34.83
N THR A 424 -8.52 0.74 34.19
CA THR A 424 -7.97 -0.60 34.47
C THR A 424 -6.86 -0.59 35.51
N ALA A 425 -6.27 0.56 35.77
CA ALA A 425 -5.25 0.75 36.79
C ALA A 425 -5.88 0.97 38.16
N THR A 426 -5.44 0.23 39.20
CA THR A 426 -5.79 0.48 40.61
C THR A 426 -4.68 1.28 41.27
N ASN A 427 -5.01 1.90 42.43
CA ASN A 427 -4.06 2.62 43.29
C ASN A 427 -2.88 1.77 43.78
N ASN A 428 -2.86 0.46 43.48
CA ASN A 428 -1.89 -0.52 43.96
C ASN A 428 -0.95 -1.05 42.86
N ILE A 429 -0.90 -0.44 41.66
CA ILE A 429 0.05 -0.85 40.64
C ILE A 429 1.47 -0.50 41.07
N ASN A 430 2.42 -1.41 40.83
CA ASN A 430 3.84 -1.12 41.04
C ASN A 430 4.27 0.06 40.19
N PRO A 431 5.07 1.02 40.70
CA PRO A 431 5.52 2.19 39.94
C PRO A 431 6.18 1.84 38.62
N SER A 432 6.92 0.73 38.58
CA SER A 432 7.55 0.24 37.32
C SER A 432 6.54 -0.19 36.27
N GLN A 433 5.45 -0.87 36.66
CA GLN A 433 4.38 -1.26 35.73
C GLN A 433 3.60 -0.04 35.21
N ALA A 434 3.32 0.94 36.10
CA ALA A 434 2.68 2.19 35.73
C ALA A 434 3.55 2.96 34.73
N SER A 435 4.84 3.07 35.00
CA SER A 435 5.80 3.73 34.06
C SER A 435 5.82 3.06 32.69
N THR A 436 5.88 1.72 32.63
CA THR A 436 5.85 0.98 31.37
C THR A 436 4.57 1.25 30.57
N MET A 437 3.42 1.32 31.25
CA MET A 437 2.13 1.60 30.60
C MET A 437 2.07 3.04 30.03
N TYR A 438 2.63 4.03 30.75
CA TYR A 438 2.69 5.42 30.25
C TYR A 438 3.66 5.56 29.06
N ILE A 439 4.83 4.94 29.16
CA ILE A 439 5.82 4.93 28.06
C ILE A 439 5.21 4.29 26.80
N MET A 440 4.54 3.14 26.98
CA MET A 440 3.88 2.43 25.88
C MET A 440 2.78 3.29 25.23
N ASN A 441 1.95 3.98 26.03
CA ASN A 441 0.93 4.88 25.49
C ASN A 441 1.56 6.05 24.70
N GLY A 442 2.61 6.66 25.24
CA GLY A 442 3.38 7.69 24.54
C GLY A 442 3.97 7.18 23.22
N PHE A 443 4.57 5.99 23.25
CA PHE A 443 5.10 5.34 22.05
C PHE A 443 4.02 5.11 20.98
N PHE A 444 2.83 4.65 21.36
CA PHE A 444 1.73 4.47 20.42
C PHE A 444 1.26 5.79 19.80
N ILE A 445 1.18 6.88 20.57
CA ILE A 445 0.85 8.21 20.01
C ILE A 445 1.86 8.60 18.94
N LEU A 446 3.15 8.43 19.21
CA LEU A 446 4.22 8.73 18.25
C LEU A 446 4.14 7.86 17.01
N LEU A 447 3.94 6.55 17.18
CA LEU A 447 3.83 5.59 16.08
C LEU A 447 2.64 5.91 15.17
N PHE A 448 1.47 6.15 15.76
CA PHE A 448 0.24 6.43 15.01
C PHE A 448 0.25 7.83 14.36
N ASN A 449 1.15 8.72 14.77
CA ASN A 449 1.32 10.03 14.14
C ASN A 449 1.69 9.95 12.65
N THR A 450 2.32 8.85 12.23
CA THR A 450 2.70 8.61 10.84
C THR A 450 1.72 7.71 10.07
N PHE A 451 0.68 7.23 10.76
CA PHE A 451 -0.26 6.27 10.17
C PHE A 451 -1.41 6.99 9.43
N PRO A 452 -2.01 6.31 8.42
CA PRO A 452 -3.16 6.82 7.70
C PRO A 452 -4.30 7.26 8.63
N SER A 453 -4.92 8.41 8.33
CA SER A 453 -6.01 8.96 9.14
C SER A 453 -7.24 8.06 9.20
N GLY A 454 -7.50 7.26 8.16
CA GLY A 454 -8.57 6.26 8.18
C GLY A 454 -8.35 5.19 9.25
N LEU A 455 -7.12 4.72 9.41
CA LEU A 455 -6.74 3.79 10.49
C LEU A 455 -6.87 4.46 11.87
N ASN A 456 -6.36 5.68 12.00
CA ASN A 456 -6.44 6.46 13.23
C ASN A 456 -7.89 6.74 13.63
N LEU A 457 -8.75 7.06 12.68
CA LEU A 457 -10.18 7.27 12.89
C LEU A 457 -10.86 5.99 13.43
N TYR A 458 -10.61 4.85 12.77
CA TYR A 458 -11.11 3.56 13.24
C TYR A 458 -10.68 3.28 14.70
N TYR A 459 -9.37 3.41 14.98
CA TYR A 459 -8.86 3.13 16.33
C TYR A 459 -9.35 4.12 17.37
N THR A 460 -9.52 5.38 17.03
CA THR A 460 -10.09 6.39 17.94
C THR A 460 -11.51 6.01 18.32
N VAL A 461 -12.36 5.72 17.34
CA VAL A 461 -13.76 5.30 17.60
C VAL A 461 -13.81 3.98 18.37
N TYR A 462 -13.01 2.99 17.98
CA TYR A 462 -12.93 1.70 18.67
C TYR A 462 -12.53 1.87 20.14
N ASN A 463 -11.54 2.71 20.45
CA ASN A 463 -11.11 2.98 21.84
C ASN A 463 -12.17 3.75 22.62
N ILE A 464 -12.91 4.68 22.02
CA ILE A 464 -14.05 5.37 22.66
C ILE A 464 -15.13 4.33 23.02
N LEU A 465 -15.51 3.46 22.10
CA LEU A 465 -16.50 2.40 22.35
C LEU A 465 -16.03 1.45 23.45
N ASN A 466 -14.73 1.13 23.48
CA ASN A 466 -14.11 0.34 24.54
C ASN A 466 -14.26 1.02 25.91
N PHE A 467 -13.92 2.31 26.00
CA PHE A 467 -14.07 3.11 27.21
C PHE A 467 -15.50 3.12 27.73
N LEU A 468 -16.47 3.37 26.84
CA LEU A 468 -17.88 3.39 27.21
C LEU A 468 -18.37 2.04 27.74
N GLN A 469 -17.96 0.94 27.11
CA GLN A 469 -18.32 -0.40 27.60
C GLN A 469 -17.67 -0.71 28.96
N GLN A 470 -16.41 -0.40 29.15
CA GLN A 470 -15.72 -0.61 30.43
C GLN A 470 -16.38 0.20 31.56
N LYS A 471 -16.69 1.47 31.31
CA LYS A 471 -17.42 2.34 32.26
C LYS A 471 -18.77 1.76 32.65
N LYS A 472 -19.52 1.19 31.66
CA LYS A 472 -20.80 0.50 31.97
C LYS A 472 -20.58 -0.74 32.84
N LEU A 473 -19.55 -1.55 32.56
CA LEU A 473 -19.24 -2.74 33.35
C LEU A 473 -18.81 -2.40 34.78
N GLN A 474 -18.06 -1.32 34.99
CA GLN A 474 -17.72 -0.86 36.33
C GLN A 474 -18.97 -0.50 37.17
N LYS A 475 -19.91 0.25 36.56
CA LYS A 475 -21.15 0.64 37.23
C LYS A 475 -22.08 -0.55 37.63
N ILE A 476 -21.99 -1.66 36.89
CA ILE A 476 -22.81 -2.86 37.16
C ILE A 476 -22.17 -3.70 38.29
N ASN A 477 -20.83 -3.63 38.43
CA ASN A 477 -20.07 -4.43 39.39
C ASN A 477 -19.71 -3.65 40.70
N SER A 478 -19.96 -2.33 40.72
CA SER A 478 -19.91 -1.48 41.94
C SER A 478 -21.27 -1.47 42.64
#